data_6e47229f9b72d44bf156f44dc601961c
#
_entry.id   6e47229f9b72d44bf156f44dc601961c
#
_cell.length_a   1.000
_cell.length_b   1.000
_cell.length_c   1.000
_cell.angle_alpha   90.00
_cell.angle_beta   90.00
_cell.angle_gamma   90.00
#
_symmetry.space_group_name_H-M   'P 1'
#
loop_
_entity.id
_entity.type
_entity.pdbx_description
1 polymer ?
#
loop_
_entity_poly.entity_id
_entity_poly.type
_entity_poly.pdbx_seq_one_letter_code
_entity_poly.pdbx_strand_id
1 'polypeptide(L)'
;SFSKAYFNQKFEIEKIDAEYVNFEIPNIKEFKNVIKENPDLCGLNVTLPYKTQIIPLLDDIDEDARLIGAVNVIKFSKGFFGKTKLKGYNSDIIGFKKSIEPLLNDTHRKALILGTGGASKAVFQGLKQMGVGATFVSRKPQDFCITYNEITPKTMEKYTVIINTTPVG
;
A
#
# COMPACT_ATOMS: atom_id res chain seq x y z
N SER A 1 -2.08 17.96 -4.29
CA SER A 1 -2.26 16.79 -3.42
C SER A 1 -1.59 17.02 -2.07
N PHE A 2 -2.05 16.34 -1.04
CA PHE A 2 -1.42 16.38 0.28
C PHE A 2 0.08 16.04 0.21
N SER A 3 0.43 14.99 -0.52
CA SER A 3 1.83 14.55 -0.68
C SER A 3 2.72 15.64 -1.29
N LYS A 4 2.23 16.37 -2.29
CA LYS A 4 3.03 17.44 -2.91
C LYS A 4 3.38 18.53 -1.88
N ALA A 5 2.40 19.00 -1.12
CA ALA A 5 2.64 20.02 -0.09
C ALA A 5 3.61 19.53 0.99
N TYR A 6 3.36 18.33 1.52
CA TYR A 6 4.18 17.72 2.56
C TYR A 6 5.64 17.52 2.14
N PHE A 7 5.89 16.90 0.97
CA PHE A 7 7.24 16.60 0.55
C PHE A 7 8.03 17.84 0.15
N ASN A 8 7.41 18.83 -0.52
CA ASN A 8 8.10 20.07 -0.86
C ASN A 8 8.49 20.85 0.41
N GLN A 9 7.60 20.94 1.41
CA GLN A 9 7.93 21.53 2.69
C GLN A 9 9.08 20.77 3.40
N LYS A 10 9.05 19.43 3.37
CA LYS A 10 10.11 18.59 3.93
C LYS A 10 11.44 18.84 3.24
N PHE A 11 11.48 18.90 1.93
CA PHE A 11 12.68 19.17 1.14
C PHE A 11 13.28 20.52 1.48
N GLU A 12 12.43 21.55 1.62
CA GLU A 12 12.87 22.90 2.03
C GLU A 12 13.50 22.89 3.43
N ILE A 13 12.80 22.30 4.43
CA ILE A 13 13.29 22.23 5.83
C ILE A 13 14.60 21.45 5.94
N GLU A 14 14.69 20.32 5.24
CA GLU A 14 15.85 19.43 5.27
C GLU A 14 16.96 19.86 4.30
N LYS A 15 16.76 20.94 3.54
CA LYS A 15 17.68 21.46 2.51
C LYS A 15 18.05 20.40 1.47
N ILE A 16 17.07 19.58 1.09
CA ILE A 16 17.21 18.60 0.01
C ILE A 16 16.92 19.29 -1.32
N ASP A 17 17.87 19.22 -2.24
CA ASP A 17 17.70 19.75 -3.60
C ASP A 17 16.80 18.81 -4.43
N ALA A 18 15.50 18.90 -4.19
CA ALA A 18 14.49 18.11 -4.87
C ALA A 18 13.13 18.82 -4.90
N GLU A 19 12.33 18.49 -5.87
CA GLU A 19 10.94 18.93 -6.00
C GLU A 19 10.00 17.72 -6.13
N TYR A 20 8.84 17.80 -5.46
CA TYR A 20 7.77 16.84 -5.65
C TYR A 20 6.71 17.41 -6.59
N VAL A 21 6.53 16.78 -7.73
CA VAL A 21 5.54 17.16 -8.75
C VAL A 21 4.46 16.09 -8.91
N ASN A 22 3.27 16.48 -9.35
CA ASN A 22 2.20 15.54 -9.67
C ASN A 22 2.17 15.29 -11.18
N PHE A 23 2.00 14.03 -11.56
CA PHE A 23 1.74 13.60 -12.92
C PHE A 23 0.31 13.03 -12.99
N GLU A 24 -0.59 13.74 -13.63
CA GLU A 24 -1.95 13.26 -13.90
C GLU A 24 -1.97 12.64 -15.29
N ILE A 25 -2.13 11.32 -15.33
CA ILE A 25 -2.15 10.57 -16.58
C ILE A 25 -3.53 9.94 -16.82
N PRO A 26 -4.07 9.99 -18.05
CA PRO A 26 -5.38 9.44 -18.35
C PRO A 26 -5.42 7.91 -18.35
N ASN A 27 -4.27 7.26 -18.56
CA ASN A 27 -4.13 5.80 -18.55
C ASN A 27 -2.68 5.41 -18.28
N ILE A 28 -2.47 4.16 -17.86
CA ILE A 28 -1.15 3.66 -17.45
C ILE A 28 -0.13 3.60 -18.59
N LYS A 29 -0.55 3.63 -19.87
CA LYS A 29 0.38 3.59 -21.01
C LYS A 29 1.23 4.85 -21.07
N GLU A 30 0.73 5.98 -20.54
CA GLU A 30 1.47 7.25 -20.46
C GLU A 30 2.64 7.22 -19.46
N PHE A 31 2.71 6.20 -18.60
CA PHE A 31 3.79 6.06 -17.63
C PHE A 31 5.19 6.12 -18.27
N LYS A 32 5.35 5.48 -19.43
CA LYS A 32 6.63 5.49 -20.16
C LYS A 32 7.00 6.88 -20.68
N ASN A 33 6.00 7.68 -21.08
CA ASN A 33 6.21 9.05 -21.53
C ASN A 33 6.63 9.94 -20.37
N VAL A 34 5.99 9.78 -19.18
CA VAL A 34 6.39 10.51 -17.96
C VAL A 34 7.87 10.29 -17.65
N ILE A 35 8.35 9.04 -17.69
CA ILE A 35 9.77 8.74 -17.44
C ILE A 35 10.66 9.36 -18.50
N LYS A 36 10.28 9.26 -19.77
CA LYS A 36 11.08 9.76 -20.90
C LYS A 36 11.24 11.29 -20.89
N GLU A 37 10.16 11.98 -20.52
CA GLU A 37 10.11 13.44 -20.47
C GLU A 37 10.75 14.04 -19.20
N ASN A 38 10.97 13.20 -18.19
CA ASN A 38 11.53 13.62 -16.90
C ASN A 38 12.73 12.73 -16.52
N PRO A 39 13.89 12.91 -17.19
CA PRO A 39 15.07 12.06 -17.00
C PRO A 39 15.70 12.15 -15.59
N ASP A 40 15.38 13.21 -14.84
CA ASP A 40 15.91 13.47 -13.50
C ASP A 40 15.03 12.85 -12.40
N LEU A 41 13.98 12.10 -12.75
CA LEU A 41 13.16 11.40 -11.78
C LEU A 41 13.98 10.41 -10.94
N CYS A 42 13.93 10.59 -9.61
CA CYS A 42 14.56 9.70 -8.63
C CYS A 42 13.60 8.64 -8.09
N GLY A 43 12.30 8.87 -8.19
CA GLY A 43 11.25 7.95 -7.76
C GLY A 43 9.86 8.50 -8.01
N LEU A 44 8.85 7.66 -7.81
CA LEU A 44 7.45 8.02 -7.99
C LEU A 44 6.58 7.40 -6.89
N ASN A 45 5.56 8.14 -6.45
CA ASN A 45 4.44 7.56 -5.74
C ASN A 45 3.33 7.22 -6.74
N VAL A 46 2.70 6.07 -6.56
CA VAL A 46 1.61 5.57 -7.38
C VAL A 46 0.34 5.50 -6.54
N THR A 47 -0.74 6.11 -7.04
CA THR A 47 -2.05 6.07 -6.38
C THR A 47 -3.09 5.38 -7.26
N LEU A 48 -4.33 5.33 -6.78
CA LEU A 48 -5.45 4.80 -7.53
C LEU A 48 -5.65 5.58 -8.86
N PRO A 49 -6.02 4.87 -9.95
CA PRO A 49 -6.29 3.42 -10.03
C PRO A 49 -5.08 2.56 -10.40
N TYR A 50 -3.85 3.10 -10.38
CA TYR A 50 -2.68 2.52 -11.05
C TYR A 50 -1.82 1.58 -10.19
N LYS A 51 -2.09 1.44 -8.88
CA LYS A 51 -1.26 0.62 -7.95
C LYS A 51 -1.06 -0.84 -8.39
N THR A 52 -2.03 -1.44 -9.09
CA THR A 52 -1.93 -2.80 -9.64
C THR A 52 -1.47 -2.82 -11.09
N GLN A 53 -1.91 -1.83 -11.87
CA GLN A 53 -1.63 -1.74 -13.30
C GLN A 53 -0.16 -1.43 -13.61
N ILE A 54 0.56 -0.82 -12.66
CA ILE A 54 1.97 -0.45 -12.80
C ILE A 54 2.91 -1.66 -12.73
N ILE A 55 2.51 -2.72 -12.04
CA ILE A 55 3.36 -3.89 -11.77
C ILE A 55 4.04 -4.46 -13.02
N PRO A 56 3.32 -4.74 -14.12
CA PRO A 56 3.95 -5.30 -15.33
C PRO A 56 4.89 -4.35 -16.07
N LEU A 57 4.96 -3.08 -15.65
CA LEU A 57 5.83 -2.06 -16.25
C LEU A 57 7.13 -1.86 -15.47
N LEU A 58 7.33 -2.57 -14.36
CA LEU A 58 8.49 -2.50 -13.49
C LEU A 58 9.49 -3.63 -13.79
N ASP A 59 10.77 -3.39 -13.53
CA ASP A 59 11.82 -4.39 -13.68
C ASP A 59 11.85 -5.39 -12.52
N ASP A 60 11.43 -4.94 -11.33
CA ASP A 60 11.38 -5.75 -10.10
C ASP A 60 10.35 -5.20 -9.12
N ILE A 61 9.86 -6.03 -8.23
CA ILE A 61 9.00 -5.62 -7.11
C ILE A 61 9.47 -6.28 -5.81
N ASP A 62 9.35 -5.53 -4.73
CA ASP A 62 9.62 -6.01 -3.38
C ASP A 62 8.66 -7.15 -2.97
N GLU A 63 9.09 -8.00 -2.05
CA GLU A 63 8.32 -9.17 -1.62
C GLU A 63 6.96 -8.79 -1.04
N ASP A 64 6.90 -7.77 -0.17
CA ASP A 64 5.64 -7.30 0.40
C ASP A 64 4.70 -6.75 -0.68
N ALA A 65 5.23 -5.97 -1.63
CA ALA A 65 4.44 -5.47 -2.76
C ALA A 65 3.92 -6.62 -3.64
N ARG A 66 4.68 -7.70 -3.78
CA ARG A 66 4.28 -8.92 -4.49
C ARG A 66 3.15 -9.64 -3.79
N LEU A 67 3.27 -9.86 -2.48
CA LEU A 67 2.24 -10.52 -1.67
C LEU A 67 0.93 -9.72 -1.60
N ILE A 68 1.03 -8.39 -1.54
CA ILE A 68 -0.11 -7.48 -1.54
C ILE A 68 -0.74 -7.40 -2.94
N GLY A 69 0.06 -7.55 -4.01
CA GLY A 69 -0.37 -7.38 -5.39
C GLY A 69 -0.60 -5.91 -5.76
N ALA A 70 0.09 -4.98 -5.10
CA ALA A 70 -0.02 -3.55 -5.36
C ALA A 70 1.29 -2.81 -5.04
N VAL A 71 1.64 -1.85 -5.88
CA VAL A 71 2.80 -0.96 -5.74
C VAL A 71 2.31 0.46 -5.55
N ASN A 72 2.82 1.17 -4.53
CA ASN A 72 2.54 2.59 -4.32
C ASN A 72 3.80 3.46 -4.30
N VAL A 73 4.99 2.87 -4.38
CA VAL A 73 6.27 3.58 -4.49
C VAL A 73 7.14 2.89 -5.53
N ILE A 74 7.75 3.66 -6.41
CA ILE A 74 8.74 3.18 -7.38
C ILE A 74 10.05 3.89 -7.10
N LYS A 75 11.10 3.11 -6.85
CA LYS A 75 12.47 3.60 -6.75
C LYS A 75 13.16 3.47 -8.10
N PHE A 76 13.82 4.54 -8.51
CA PHE A 76 14.68 4.56 -9.69
C PHE A 76 16.13 4.35 -9.27
N SER A 77 16.84 3.52 -9.96
CA SER A 77 18.27 3.29 -9.74
C SER A 77 18.99 3.17 -11.07
N LYS A 78 20.24 3.62 -11.12
CA LYS A 78 21.10 3.41 -12.30
C LYS A 78 21.57 1.96 -12.28
N GLY A 79 21.18 1.19 -13.30
CA GLY A 79 21.66 -0.15 -13.52
C GLY A 79 23.02 -0.15 -14.24
N PHE A 80 23.54 -1.36 -14.53
CA PHE A 80 24.71 -1.55 -15.37
C PHE A 80 24.49 -0.88 -16.74
N PHE A 81 25.51 -0.26 -17.27
CA PHE A 81 25.50 0.47 -18.55
C PHE A 81 24.54 1.70 -18.59
N GLY A 82 24.23 2.31 -17.43
CA GLY A 82 23.44 3.54 -17.38
C GLY A 82 21.93 3.36 -17.62
N LYS A 83 21.44 2.12 -17.78
CA LYS A 83 20.02 1.86 -17.92
C LYS A 83 19.30 2.07 -16.57
N THR A 84 18.24 2.87 -16.56
CA THR A 84 17.40 3.05 -15.38
C THR A 84 16.68 1.75 -15.06
N LYS A 85 16.76 1.30 -13.80
CA LYS A 85 16.01 0.17 -13.25
C LYS A 85 14.92 0.67 -12.32
N LEU A 86 13.71 0.15 -12.51
CA LEU A 86 12.50 0.52 -11.74
C LEU A 86 12.14 -0.62 -10.79
N LYS A 87 12.20 -0.35 -9.48
CA LYS A 87 11.76 -1.31 -8.47
C LYS A 87 10.55 -0.78 -7.70
N GLY A 88 9.49 -1.59 -7.63
CA GLY A 88 8.25 -1.28 -6.95
C GLY A 88 8.23 -1.74 -5.50
N TYR A 89 7.60 -0.92 -4.64
CA TYR A 89 7.41 -1.19 -3.20
C TYR A 89 5.98 -0.87 -2.80
N ASN A 90 5.58 -1.37 -1.62
CA ASN A 90 4.34 -0.96 -0.99
C ASN A 90 4.64 -0.41 0.42
N SER A 91 4.54 0.91 0.57
CA SER A 91 4.77 1.58 1.86
C SER A 91 3.53 1.60 2.75
N ASP A 92 2.34 1.26 2.24
CA ASP A 92 1.10 1.23 3.04
C ASP A 92 1.22 0.21 4.19
N ILE A 93 1.88 -0.95 3.95
CA ILE A 93 2.13 -1.96 4.97
C ILE A 93 3.02 -1.43 6.10
N ILE A 94 4.06 -0.66 5.77
CA ILE A 94 4.98 -0.09 6.77
C ILE A 94 4.24 0.95 7.62
N GLY A 95 3.48 1.82 6.96
CA GLY A 95 2.66 2.82 7.63
C GLY A 95 1.64 2.19 8.57
N PHE A 96 0.92 1.18 8.10
CA PHE A 96 -0.05 0.43 8.91
C PHE A 96 0.61 -0.23 10.12
N LYS A 97 1.69 -0.98 9.93
CA LYS A 97 2.40 -1.66 11.04
C LYS A 97 2.84 -0.67 12.12
N LYS A 98 3.51 0.41 11.72
CA LYS A 98 3.97 1.44 12.68
C LYS A 98 2.83 2.13 13.41
N SER A 99 1.66 2.29 12.79
CA SER A 99 0.50 2.94 13.41
C SER A 99 -0.22 2.05 14.42
N ILE A 100 -0.28 0.74 14.17
CA ILE A 100 -1.03 -0.18 15.04
C ILE A 100 -0.17 -0.84 16.11
N GLU A 101 1.13 -1.02 15.86
CA GLU A 101 2.06 -1.71 16.77
C GLU A 101 2.00 -1.19 18.22
N PRO A 102 1.97 0.14 18.49
CA PRO A 102 1.86 0.65 19.86
C PRO A 102 0.51 0.36 20.54
N LEU A 103 -0.52 0.00 19.77
CA LEU A 103 -1.87 -0.29 20.26
C LEU A 103 -2.09 -1.78 20.51
N LEU A 104 -1.19 -2.64 20.04
CA LEU A 104 -1.28 -4.08 20.20
C LEU A 104 -0.60 -4.55 21.48
N ASN A 105 -1.15 -5.61 22.05
CA ASN A 105 -0.57 -6.35 23.18
C ASN A 105 -0.85 -7.86 23.00
N ASP A 106 -0.41 -8.66 23.94
CA ASP A 106 -0.52 -10.14 23.89
C ASP A 106 -1.95 -10.68 23.81
N THR A 107 -2.97 -9.89 24.12
CA THR A 107 -4.39 -10.28 23.99
C THR A 107 -4.93 -10.09 22.57
N HIS A 108 -4.27 -9.29 21.74
CA HIS A 108 -4.68 -8.96 20.39
C HIS A 108 -4.22 -10.03 19.39
N ARG A 109 -4.80 -11.24 19.49
CA ARG A 109 -4.40 -12.41 18.70
C ARG A 109 -5.11 -12.58 17.39
N LYS A 110 -6.31 -12.00 17.24
CA LYS A 110 -7.16 -12.15 16.04
C LYS A 110 -7.84 -10.83 15.67
N ALA A 111 -7.85 -10.55 14.38
CA ALA A 111 -8.42 -9.35 13.79
C ALA A 111 -9.52 -9.66 12.77
N LEU A 112 -10.55 -8.83 12.72
CA LEU A 112 -11.47 -8.73 11.59
C LEU A 112 -11.03 -7.55 10.71
N ILE A 113 -10.92 -7.78 9.41
CA ILE A 113 -10.66 -6.75 8.40
C ILE A 113 -11.95 -6.53 7.62
N LEU A 114 -12.59 -5.38 7.83
CA LEU A 114 -13.81 -5.03 7.11
C LEU A 114 -13.46 -4.53 5.71
N GLY A 115 -13.84 -5.29 4.69
CA GLY A 115 -13.56 -5.02 3.29
C GLY A 115 -12.48 -5.92 2.69
N THR A 116 -12.50 -6.02 1.34
CA THR A 116 -11.62 -6.91 0.55
C THR A 116 -10.84 -6.15 -0.54
N GLY A 117 -10.73 -4.82 -0.43
CA GLY A 117 -10.04 -3.94 -1.38
C GLY A 117 -8.51 -3.97 -1.26
N GLY A 118 -7.84 -3.10 -2.02
CA GLY A 118 -6.36 -3.05 -2.03
C GLY A 118 -5.75 -2.75 -0.66
N ALA A 119 -6.33 -1.84 0.12
CA ALA A 119 -5.86 -1.52 1.47
C ALA A 119 -5.95 -2.73 2.42
N SER A 120 -7.02 -3.55 2.31
CA SER A 120 -7.21 -4.71 3.17
C SER A 120 -6.11 -5.75 3.02
N LYS A 121 -5.53 -5.89 1.84
CA LYS A 121 -4.42 -6.82 1.58
C LYS A 121 -3.13 -6.37 2.29
N ALA A 122 -2.83 -5.08 2.28
CA ALA A 122 -1.68 -4.53 3.01
C ALA A 122 -1.87 -4.69 4.54
N VAL A 123 -3.09 -4.44 5.05
CA VAL A 123 -3.46 -4.66 6.45
C VAL A 123 -3.31 -6.13 6.84
N PHE A 124 -3.84 -7.05 6.02
CA PHE A 124 -3.72 -8.49 6.25
C PHE A 124 -2.27 -8.95 6.34
N GLN A 125 -1.44 -8.54 5.37
CA GLN A 125 -0.02 -8.88 5.36
C GLN A 125 0.72 -8.27 6.56
N GLY A 126 0.41 -7.03 6.94
CA GLY A 126 0.98 -6.37 8.11
C GLY A 126 0.64 -7.10 9.42
N LEU A 127 -0.63 -7.47 9.63
CA LEU A 127 -1.08 -8.25 10.79
C LEU A 127 -0.39 -9.62 10.84
N LYS A 128 -0.31 -10.32 9.70
CA LYS A 128 0.38 -11.61 9.59
C LYS A 128 1.85 -11.51 10.03
N GLN A 129 2.57 -10.46 9.59
CA GLN A 129 3.96 -10.23 10.00
C GLN A 129 4.12 -9.93 11.49
N MET A 130 3.07 -9.38 12.14
CA MET A 130 3.03 -9.12 13.58
C MET A 130 2.49 -10.31 14.40
N GLY A 131 2.23 -11.47 13.77
CA GLY A 131 1.72 -12.66 14.45
C GLY A 131 0.23 -12.59 14.81
N VAL A 132 -0.52 -11.63 14.27
CA VAL A 132 -1.96 -11.47 14.49
C VAL A 132 -2.71 -12.17 13.36
N GLY A 133 -3.51 -13.19 13.70
CA GLY A 133 -4.39 -13.88 12.74
C GLY A 133 -5.50 -12.93 12.25
N ALA A 134 -5.82 -12.93 10.97
CA ALA A 134 -6.82 -12.03 10.42
C ALA A 134 -7.83 -12.75 9.52
N THR A 135 -9.07 -12.29 9.57
CA THR A 135 -10.18 -12.78 8.73
C THR A 135 -10.84 -11.60 8.03
N PHE A 136 -11.03 -11.73 6.73
CA PHE A 136 -11.75 -10.71 5.96
C PHE A 136 -13.25 -10.81 6.18
N VAL A 137 -13.90 -9.65 6.19
CA VAL A 137 -15.36 -9.52 6.20
C VAL A 137 -15.81 -8.90 4.89
N SER A 138 -16.72 -9.58 4.20
CA SER A 138 -17.28 -9.15 2.92
C SER A 138 -18.81 -8.97 2.99
N ARG A 139 -19.35 -8.09 2.16
CA ARG A 139 -20.82 -7.94 1.97
C ARG A 139 -21.43 -9.11 1.22
N LYS A 140 -20.64 -9.81 0.42
CA LYS A 140 -21.06 -10.99 -0.36
C LYS A 140 -20.18 -12.17 0.02
N PRO A 141 -20.71 -13.40 -0.03
CA PRO A 141 -19.90 -14.59 0.14
C PRO A 141 -18.72 -14.62 -0.83
N GLN A 142 -17.53 -14.88 -0.32
CA GLN A 142 -16.29 -15.03 -1.08
C GLN A 142 -15.40 -16.05 -0.36
N ASP A 143 -14.49 -16.69 -1.11
CA ASP A 143 -13.49 -17.57 -0.52
C ASP A 143 -12.64 -16.82 0.51
N PHE A 144 -12.35 -17.49 1.62
CA PHE A 144 -11.53 -16.98 2.74
C PHE A 144 -12.09 -15.72 3.44
N CYS A 145 -13.39 -15.41 3.25
CA CYS A 145 -14.09 -14.31 3.92
C CYS A 145 -15.27 -14.83 4.71
N ILE A 146 -15.63 -14.13 5.78
CA ILE A 146 -16.95 -14.25 6.40
C ILE A 146 -17.82 -13.08 5.95
N THR A 147 -19.12 -13.26 5.98
CA THR A 147 -20.09 -12.18 5.73
C THR A 147 -20.43 -11.44 7.02
N TYR A 148 -20.98 -10.23 6.91
CA TYR A 148 -21.45 -9.47 8.08
C TYR A 148 -22.51 -10.23 8.90
N ASN A 149 -23.33 -11.07 8.24
CA ASN A 149 -24.37 -11.87 8.90
C ASN A 149 -23.80 -13.00 9.77
N GLU A 150 -22.54 -13.39 9.53
CA GLU A 150 -21.84 -14.41 10.31
C GLU A 150 -21.12 -13.82 11.53
N ILE A 151 -21.14 -12.49 11.68
CA ILE A 151 -20.60 -11.80 12.84
C ILE A 151 -21.66 -11.84 13.95
N THR A 152 -21.47 -12.76 14.89
CA THR A 152 -22.33 -12.96 16.07
C THR A 152 -21.57 -12.55 17.33
N PRO A 153 -22.25 -12.36 18.49
CA PRO A 153 -21.55 -12.16 19.77
C PRO A 153 -20.46 -13.22 20.03
N LYS A 154 -20.74 -14.49 19.74
CA LYS A 154 -19.79 -15.59 19.88
C LYS A 154 -18.58 -15.46 18.91
N THR A 155 -18.81 -14.93 17.73
CA THR A 155 -17.74 -14.61 16.78
C THR A 155 -16.87 -13.52 17.36
N MET A 156 -17.48 -12.45 17.87
CA MET A 156 -16.77 -11.29 18.44
C MET A 156 -15.91 -11.60 19.66
N GLU A 157 -16.26 -12.62 20.44
CA GLU A 157 -15.41 -13.09 21.55
C GLU A 157 -14.00 -13.52 21.11
N LYS A 158 -13.85 -13.90 19.83
CA LYS A 158 -12.58 -14.39 19.28
C LYS A 158 -11.72 -13.29 18.66
N TYR A 159 -12.31 -12.15 18.32
CA TYR A 159 -11.66 -11.08 17.60
C TYR A 159 -11.55 -9.83 18.46
N THR A 160 -10.35 -9.51 18.87
CA THR A 160 -10.07 -8.37 19.76
C THR A 160 -9.62 -7.13 18.99
N VAL A 161 -9.43 -7.25 17.68
CA VAL A 161 -9.03 -6.16 16.78
C VAL A 161 -10.01 -6.08 15.61
N ILE A 162 -10.49 -4.88 15.32
CA ILE A 162 -11.34 -4.60 14.15
C ILE A 162 -10.70 -3.47 13.35
N ILE A 163 -10.48 -3.72 12.06
CA ILE A 163 -9.88 -2.73 11.16
C ILE A 163 -10.81 -2.48 9.99
N ASN A 164 -11.28 -1.24 9.87
CA ASN A 164 -12.10 -0.83 8.75
C ASN A 164 -11.20 -0.39 7.57
N THR A 165 -11.31 -1.10 6.46
CA THR A 165 -10.62 -0.81 5.20
C THR A 165 -11.61 -0.46 4.08
N THR A 166 -12.88 -0.26 4.44
CA THR A 166 -13.92 0.15 3.49
C THR A 166 -13.90 1.67 3.27
N PRO A 167 -14.43 2.18 2.15
CA PRO A 167 -14.57 3.61 1.94
C PRO A 167 -15.68 4.24 2.80
N VAL A 168 -16.42 3.43 3.55
CA VAL A 168 -17.50 3.84 4.43
C VAL A 168 -16.97 3.71 5.86
N GLY A 169 -16.43 4.78 6.40
CA GLY A 169 -15.87 4.83 7.75
C GLY A 169 -16.61 5.80 8.64
#